data_935cb77665ba887bf7a6f56a53693dfd
#
_entry.id   935cb77665ba887bf7a6f56a53693dfd
#
_cell.length_a   1.000
_cell.length_b   1.000
_cell.length_c   1.000
_cell.angle_alpha   90.00
_cell.angle_beta   90.00
_cell.angle_gamma   90.00
#
_symmetry.space_group_name_H-M   'P 1'
#
loop_
_entity.id
_entity.type
_entity.pdbx_description
1 polymer ?
#
loop_
_entity_poly.entity_id
_entity_poly.type
_entity_poly.pdbx_seq_one_letter_code
_entity_poly.pdbx_strand_id
1 'polypeptide(L)'
;QKSADFWKKGLRVQKGILTIPVKHWKKVNHNFTYTWGLIKNYGFKPQQISEVHKLLVANNGAYIATPSHRFIKFNESIQIIDNNTEKEHIVIHVADGDLQVNEGVLHFEMKPAVKLGEIKKETNYAYLDADKLEWPLLFRTWQPTDYFYPLGLRKKKKLNHFLGGLKLSPAAKKKTTVLTMGDKLLWVVGQRIDDRFKITEQTKNVLVITWTDKH
;
A
#
# COMPACT_ATOMS: atom_id res chain seq x y z
N GLN A 1 8.28 18.90 -26.76
CA GLN A 1 8.49 17.51 -27.19
C GLN A 1 9.73 16.90 -26.53
N LYS A 2 10.95 17.49 -26.66
CA LYS A 2 12.21 16.97 -26.08
C LYS A 2 12.16 16.72 -24.56
N SER A 3 11.52 17.61 -23.78
CA SER A 3 11.37 17.44 -22.31
C SER A 3 10.47 16.25 -21.97
N ALA A 4 9.35 16.08 -22.68
CA ALA A 4 8.44 14.95 -22.44
C ALA A 4 9.11 13.60 -22.73
N ASP A 5 9.85 13.52 -23.86
CA ASP A 5 10.57 12.30 -24.24
C ASP A 5 11.69 11.95 -23.22
N PHE A 6 12.37 12.98 -22.69
CA PHE A 6 13.36 12.79 -21.63
C PHE A 6 12.74 12.18 -20.36
N TRP A 7 11.63 12.75 -19.89
CA TRP A 7 10.99 12.28 -18.66
C TRP A 7 10.36 10.90 -18.84
N LYS A 8 9.78 10.61 -20.01
CA LYS A 8 9.24 9.27 -20.32
C LYS A 8 10.30 8.17 -20.17
N LYS A 9 11.56 8.44 -20.50
CA LYS A 9 12.69 7.50 -20.32
C LYS A 9 13.10 7.35 -18.85
N GLY A 10 12.85 8.35 -18.01
CA GLY A 10 13.20 8.36 -16.59
C GLY A 10 12.12 7.87 -15.65
N LEU A 11 10.86 8.00 -16.06
CA LEU A 11 9.71 7.55 -15.28
C LEU A 11 9.66 6.02 -15.25
N ARG A 12 9.45 5.47 -14.07
CA ARG A 12 9.32 4.02 -13.82
C ARG A 12 8.09 3.76 -12.97
N VAL A 13 7.41 2.69 -13.27
CA VAL A 13 6.33 2.17 -12.43
C VAL A 13 6.83 0.91 -11.75
N GLN A 14 6.83 0.91 -10.41
CA GLN A 14 7.16 -0.26 -9.61
C GLN A 14 6.03 -0.49 -8.62
N LYS A 15 5.36 -1.64 -8.69
CA LYS A 15 4.19 -1.96 -7.82
C LYS A 15 3.17 -0.81 -7.81
N GLY A 16 2.80 -0.31 -9.00
CA GLY A 16 1.85 0.80 -9.15
C GLY A 16 2.33 2.16 -8.65
N ILE A 17 3.59 2.30 -8.21
CA ILE A 17 4.17 3.57 -7.74
C ILE A 17 5.01 4.19 -8.84
N LEU A 18 4.66 5.42 -9.22
CA LEU A 18 5.42 6.17 -10.20
C LEU A 18 6.68 6.77 -9.54
N THR A 19 7.84 6.48 -10.10
CA THR A 19 9.13 6.92 -9.55
C THR A 19 10.04 7.52 -10.61
N ILE A 20 10.90 8.46 -10.17
CA ILE A 20 11.98 9.03 -10.99
C ILE A 20 13.28 8.91 -10.20
N PRO A 21 14.30 8.19 -10.72
CA PRO A 21 15.61 8.16 -10.10
C PRO A 21 16.23 9.55 -10.03
N VAL A 22 16.80 9.94 -8.89
CA VAL A 22 17.49 11.22 -8.71
C VAL A 22 18.61 11.40 -9.73
N LYS A 23 19.35 10.33 -10.03
CA LYS A 23 20.40 10.34 -11.08
C LYS A 23 19.88 10.72 -12.47
N HIS A 24 18.63 10.35 -12.79
CA HIS A 24 18.01 10.75 -14.06
C HIS A 24 17.69 12.24 -14.06
N TRP A 25 17.16 12.75 -12.94
CA TRP A 25 16.85 14.17 -12.80
C TRP A 25 18.11 15.05 -12.85
N LYS A 26 19.20 14.63 -12.21
CA LYS A 26 20.49 15.35 -12.24
C LYS A 26 21.07 15.53 -13.65
N LYS A 27 20.71 14.68 -14.62
CA LYS A 27 21.15 14.82 -16.02
C LYS A 27 20.71 16.13 -16.69
N VAL A 28 19.64 16.73 -16.24
CA VAL A 28 19.17 18.03 -16.76
C VAL A 28 19.74 19.22 -15.99
N ASN A 29 20.67 18.99 -15.05
CA ASN A 29 21.44 20.01 -14.33
C ASN A 29 20.58 21.21 -13.89
N HIS A 30 19.47 20.94 -13.19
CA HIS A 30 18.53 21.96 -12.73
C HIS A 30 17.89 22.81 -13.84
N ASN A 31 17.88 22.34 -15.08
CA ASN A 31 17.28 23.06 -16.20
C ASN A 31 15.79 23.34 -15.97
N PHE A 32 15.43 24.62 -15.99
CA PHE A 32 14.07 25.10 -15.77
C PHE A 32 13.05 24.44 -16.72
N THR A 33 13.34 24.45 -18.02
CA THR A 33 12.43 23.96 -19.07
C THR A 33 12.10 22.48 -18.87
N TYR A 34 13.11 21.66 -18.56
CA TYR A 34 12.91 20.24 -18.32
C TYR A 34 12.12 19.98 -17.03
N THR A 35 12.53 20.62 -15.92
CA THR A 35 11.82 20.46 -14.64
C THR A 35 10.39 20.92 -14.76
N TRP A 36 10.12 22.10 -15.35
CA TRP A 36 8.80 22.60 -15.60
C TRP A 36 7.97 21.65 -16.48
N GLY A 37 8.57 21.13 -17.56
CA GLY A 37 7.93 20.17 -18.45
C GLY A 37 7.39 18.92 -17.77
N LEU A 38 8.00 18.52 -16.65
CA LEU A 38 7.51 17.43 -15.82
C LEU A 38 6.44 17.90 -14.83
N ILE A 39 6.80 18.85 -13.94
CA ILE A 39 6.03 19.12 -12.72
C ILE A 39 4.67 19.79 -12.98
N LYS A 40 4.53 20.52 -14.10
CA LYS A 40 3.25 21.12 -14.52
C LYS A 40 2.12 20.10 -14.65
N ASN A 41 2.44 18.85 -15.01
CA ASN A 41 1.46 17.77 -15.18
C ASN A 41 0.91 17.25 -13.83
N TYR A 42 1.52 17.68 -12.71
CA TYR A 42 1.17 17.26 -11.35
C TYR A 42 0.66 18.43 -10.50
N GLY A 43 0.25 19.54 -11.16
CA GLY A 43 -0.37 20.67 -10.49
C GLY A 43 0.61 21.63 -9.78
N PHE A 44 1.92 21.47 -10.00
CA PHE A 44 2.93 22.41 -9.48
C PHE A 44 2.95 23.71 -10.30
N LYS A 45 3.40 24.80 -9.66
CA LYS A 45 3.59 26.11 -10.29
C LYS A 45 5.07 26.35 -10.64
N PRO A 46 5.40 27.23 -11.61
CA PRO A 46 6.79 27.53 -11.98
C PRO A 46 7.66 27.97 -10.78
N GLN A 47 7.07 28.71 -9.83
CA GLN A 47 7.75 29.21 -8.63
C GLN A 47 8.25 28.10 -7.70
N GLN A 48 7.65 26.89 -7.80
CA GLN A 48 8.02 25.74 -6.98
C GLN A 48 9.18 24.92 -7.54
N ILE A 49 9.75 25.28 -8.69
CA ILE A 49 10.89 24.56 -9.30
C ILE A 49 12.09 24.50 -8.35
N SER A 50 12.37 25.58 -7.64
CA SER A 50 13.47 25.64 -6.66
C SER A 50 13.26 24.66 -5.50
N GLU A 51 12.01 24.50 -5.02
CA GLU A 51 11.65 23.53 -3.99
C GLU A 51 11.82 22.08 -4.48
N VAL A 52 11.42 21.82 -5.74
CA VAL A 52 11.64 20.52 -6.38
C VAL A 52 13.12 20.17 -6.44
N HIS A 53 13.98 21.12 -6.82
CA HIS A 53 15.42 20.90 -6.86
C HIS A 53 16.00 20.63 -5.46
N LYS A 54 15.56 21.36 -4.43
CA LYS A 54 15.95 21.09 -3.03
C LYS A 54 15.55 19.69 -2.58
N LEU A 55 14.39 19.20 -3.05
CA LEU A 55 13.93 17.85 -2.71
C LEU A 55 14.89 16.75 -3.18
N LEU A 56 15.63 16.95 -4.27
CA LEU A 56 16.57 15.94 -4.81
C LEU A 56 17.70 15.59 -3.84
N VAL A 57 18.09 16.53 -2.97
CA VAL A 57 19.17 16.38 -1.98
C VAL A 57 18.65 16.29 -0.54
N ALA A 58 17.35 16.33 -0.36
CA ALA A 58 16.72 16.27 0.96
C ALA A 58 16.81 14.85 1.57
N ASN A 59 16.52 14.76 2.86
CA ASN A 59 16.43 13.49 3.58
C ASN A 59 15.25 12.64 3.11
N ASN A 60 15.32 11.33 3.34
CA ASN A 60 14.21 10.42 3.06
C ASN A 60 12.95 10.85 3.82
N GLY A 61 11.81 10.83 3.12
CA GLY A 61 10.53 11.25 3.64
C GLY A 61 10.22 12.74 3.47
N ALA A 62 11.21 13.59 3.10
CA ALA A 62 10.94 14.97 2.70
C ALA A 62 10.02 14.99 1.47
N TYR A 63 9.09 15.96 1.43
CA TYR A 63 8.13 16.04 0.36
C TYR A 63 7.74 17.48 0.03
N ILE A 64 7.22 17.66 -1.18
CA ILE A 64 6.48 18.85 -1.62
C ILE A 64 5.13 18.37 -2.17
N ALA A 65 4.10 19.21 -2.08
CA ALA A 65 2.75 18.79 -2.45
C ALA A 65 1.99 19.89 -3.20
N THR A 66 1.07 19.42 -4.02
CA THR A 66 -0.04 20.19 -4.61
C THR A 66 -1.36 19.63 -4.09
N PRO A 67 -2.52 20.23 -4.39
CA PRO A 67 -3.80 19.60 -4.08
C PRO A 67 -3.96 18.20 -4.67
N SER A 68 -3.43 17.95 -5.88
CA SER A 68 -3.60 16.68 -6.60
C SER A 68 -2.49 15.67 -6.35
N HIS A 69 -1.23 16.10 -6.14
CA HIS A 69 -0.09 15.19 -6.07
C HIS A 69 0.91 15.55 -4.98
N ARG A 70 1.72 14.56 -4.61
CA ARG A 70 2.85 14.71 -3.69
C ARG A 70 4.11 14.07 -4.29
N PHE A 71 5.21 14.81 -4.27
CA PHE A 71 6.54 14.31 -4.62
C PHE A 71 7.30 14.05 -3.34
N ILE A 72 7.75 12.81 -3.12
CA ILE A 72 8.43 12.40 -1.89
C ILE A 72 9.81 11.85 -2.22
N LYS A 73 10.83 12.35 -1.53
CA LYS A 73 12.19 11.77 -1.57
C LYS A 73 12.17 10.42 -0.85
N PHE A 74 12.57 9.37 -1.55
CA PHE A 74 12.74 8.05 -0.98
C PHE A 74 13.94 7.35 -1.61
N ASN A 75 14.96 7.07 -0.80
CA ASN A 75 16.25 6.59 -1.25
C ASN A 75 16.79 7.47 -2.40
N GLU A 76 17.30 6.85 -3.47
CA GLU A 76 17.80 7.56 -4.66
C GLU A 76 16.71 7.82 -5.71
N SER A 77 15.47 8.10 -5.27
CA SER A 77 14.35 8.39 -6.16
C SER A 77 13.36 9.42 -5.59
N ILE A 78 12.60 10.04 -6.48
CA ILE A 78 11.39 10.80 -6.16
C ILE A 78 10.20 9.92 -6.50
N GLN A 79 9.34 9.67 -5.52
CA GLN A 79 8.05 9.00 -5.70
C GLN A 79 6.96 10.03 -5.93
N ILE A 80 6.12 9.80 -6.94
CA ILE A 80 4.97 10.65 -7.27
C ILE A 80 3.72 9.92 -6.81
N ILE A 81 2.97 10.54 -5.91
CA ILE A 81 1.75 9.98 -5.33
C ILE A 81 0.60 10.89 -5.67
N ASP A 82 -0.45 10.34 -6.25
CA ASP A 82 -1.74 11.02 -6.40
C ASP A 82 -2.41 11.15 -5.02
N ASN A 83 -2.78 12.37 -4.64
CA ASN A 83 -3.49 12.63 -3.39
C ASN A 83 -4.96 12.21 -3.46
N ASN A 84 -5.52 12.16 -4.66
CA ASN A 84 -6.90 11.76 -4.95
C ASN A 84 -7.04 10.27 -5.20
N THR A 85 -6.01 9.46 -4.91
CA THR A 85 -6.14 8.00 -4.99
C THR A 85 -7.38 7.60 -4.20
N GLU A 86 -8.37 7.05 -4.87
CA GLU A 86 -9.59 6.58 -4.23
C GLU A 86 -9.22 5.64 -3.10
N LYS A 87 -9.72 5.95 -1.91
CA LYS A 87 -9.55 5.06 -0.76
C LYS A 87 -10.42 3.84 -1.01
N GLU A 88 -9.81 2.68 -1.01
CA GLU A 88 -10.59 1.44 -1.05
C GLU A 88 -11.56 1.42 0.13
N HIS A 89 -12.81 1.07 -0.14
CA HIS A 89 -13.85 0.91 0.86
C HIS A 89 -14.93 -0.02 0.30
N ILE A 90 -14.72 -1.34 0.45
CA ILE A 90 -15.57 -2.36 -0.14
C ILE A 90 -16.14 -3.24 0.96
N VAL A 91 -17.47 -3.32 1.03
CA VAL A 91 -18.20 -4.19 1.96
C VAL A 91 -18.31 -5.57 1.36
N ILE A 92 -17.92 -6.60 2.10
CA ILE A 92 -17.86 -8.00 1.66
C ILE A 92 -18.91 -8.79 2.44
N HIS A 93 -19.88 -9.35 1.72
CA HIS A 93 -20.98 -10.12 2.29
C HIS A 93 -20.84 -11.63 2.10
N VAL A 94 -19.87 -12.08 1.30
CA VAL A 94 -19.72 -13.49 0.92
C VAL A 94 -18.36 -14.03 1.33
N ALA A 95 -18.30 -15.30 1.65
CA ALA A 95 -17.11 -15.98 2.12
C ALA A 95 -16.32 -16.73 1.02
N ASP A 96 -16.86 -16.79 -0.19
CA ASP A 96 -16.25 -17.49 -1.34
C ASP A 96 -16.29 -16.61 -2.58
N GLY A 97 -15.22 -16.67 -3.38
CA GLY A 97 -15.09 -15.99 -4.66
C GLY A 97 -13.98 -14.94 -4.71
N ASP A 98 -13.94 -14.21 -5.80
CA ASP A 98 -12.91 -13.22 -6.11
C ASP A 98 -13.44 -11.80 -5.92
N LEU A 99 -12.66 -10.98 -5.22
CA LEU A 99 -12.86 -9.55 -5.10
C LEU A 99 -11.76 -8.81 -5.88
N GLN A 100 -12.15 -8.19 -6.99
CA GLN A 100 -11.27 -7.30 -7.74
C GLN A 100 -11.14 -5.97 -7.01
N VAL A 101 -9.91 -5.53 -6.78
CA VAL A 101 -9.60 -4.24 -6.15
C VAL A 101 -8.57 -3.49 -6.98
N ASN A 102 -8.27 -2.22 -6.65
CA ASN A 102 -7.36 -1.41 -7.46
C ASN A 102 -5.98 -2.05 -7.67
N GLU A 103 -5.39 -2.58 -6.60
CA GLU A 103 -4.01 -3.08 -6.62
C GLU A 103 -3.89 -4.60 -6.87
N GLY A 104 -5.00 -5.35 -6.94
CA GLY A 104 -4.94 -6.80 -7.11
C GLY A 104 -6.28 -7.52 -6.99
N VAL A 105 -6.19 -8.78 -6.58
CA VAL A 105 -7.35 -9.66 -6.37
C VAL A 105 -7.23 -10.33 -5.01
N LEU A 106 -8.32 -10.32 -4.25
CA LEU A 106 -8.51 -11.16 -3.08
C LEU A 106 -9.38 -12.35 -3.47
N HIS A 107 -8.84 -13.54 -3.29
CA HIS A 107 -9.62 -14.78 -3.43
C HIS A 107 -9.99 -15.30 -2.05
N PHE A 108 -11.27 -15.51 -1.83
CA PHE A 108 -11.85 -16.02 -0.57
C PHE A 108 -12.29 -17.46 -0.75
N GLU A 109 -11.98 -18.30 0.22
CA GLU A 109 -12.43 -19.71 0.23
C GLU A 109 -12.71 -20.15 1.67
N MET A 110 -13.96 -20.63 1.92
CA MET A 110 -14.33 -21.21 3.20
C MET A 110 -14.06 -22.70 3.22
N LYS A 111 -13.28 -23.16 4.21
CA LYS A 111 -12.92 -24.58 4.36
C LYS A 111 -13.20 -25.10 5.77
N PRO A 112 -13.73 -26.33 5.93
CA PRO A 112 -13.65 -27.02 7.21
C PRO A 112 -12.17 -27.22 7.61
N ALA A 113 -11.84 -26.99 8.89
CA ALA A 113 -10.47 -27.10 9.38
C ALA A 113 -9.84 -28.47 9.13
N VAL A 114 -10.64 -29.55 9.18
CA VAL A 114 -10.21 -30.92 8.88
C VAL A 114 -9.78 -31.13 7.40
N LYS A 115 -10.20 -30.24 6.50
CA LYS A 115 -9.82 -30.24 5.08
C LYS A 115 -8.77 -29.19 4.74
N LEU A 116 -8.26 -28.47 5.75
CA LEU A 116 -7.19 -27.52 5.56
C LEU A 116 -5.89 -28.30 5.31
N GLY A 117 -5.32 -28.16 4.13
CA GLY A 117 -4.02 -28.74 3.80
C GLY A 117 -2.88 -28.01 4.51
N GLU A 118 -1.69 -28.04 3.92
CA GLU A 118 -0.53 -27.33 4.47
C GLU A 118 -0.79 -25.81 4.54
N ILE A 119 -0.50 -25.22 5.71
CA ILE A 119 -0.61 -23.77 5.93
C ILE A 119 0.60 -23.09 5.31
N LYS A 120 0.37 -22.33 4.26
CA LYS A 120 1.39 -21.52 3.64
C LYS A 120 1.80 -20.37 4.54
N LYS A 121 3.11 -20.14 4.66
CA LYS A 121 3.69 -19.11 5.55
C LYS A 121 3.90 -17.76 4.87
N GLU A 122 3.66 -17.67 3.56
CA GLU A 122 3.81 -16.47 2.77
C GLU A 122 2.78 -15.42 3.23
N THR A 123 3.18 -14.17 3.17
CA THR A 123 2.37 -13.04 3.70
C THR A 123 1.14 -12.71 2.85
N ASN A 124 1.09 -13.21 1.63
CA ASN A 124 -0.06 -13.07 0.73
C ASN A 124 -1.20 -14.07 1.03
N TYR A 125 -1.04 -14.94 2.03
CA TYR A 125 -2.09 -15.81 2.55
C TYR A 125 -2.54 -15.35 3.94
N ALA A 126 -3.85 -15.37 4.18
CA ALA A 126 -4.43 -15.23 5.50
C ALA A 126 -5.31 -16.44 5.80
N TYR A 127 -5.09 -17.07 6.96
CA TYR A 127 -5.91 -18.16 7.49
C TYR A 127 -6.58 -17.66 8.76
N LEU A 128 -7.88 -17.39 8.67
CA LEU A 128 -8.65 -16.81 9.77
C LEU A 128 -9.60 -17.84 10.35
N ASP A 129 -9.74 -17.84 11.66
CA ASP A 129 -10.75 -18.63 12.39
C ASP A 129 -12.13 -18.07 12.05
N ALA A 130 -12.82 -18.73 11.11
CA ALA A 130 -14.10 -18.26 10.59
C ALA A 130 -15.23 -18.36 11.63
N ASP A 131 -15.06 -19.22 12.66
CA ASP A 131 -16.04 -19.33 13.75
C ASP A 131 -16.11 -18.08 14.64
N LYS A 132 -15.11 -17.17 14.51
CA LYS A 132 -15.05 -15.87 15.20
C LYS A 132 -15.45 -14.69 14.33
N LEU A 133 -15.77 -14.92 13.06
CA LEU A 133 -16.07 -13.85 12.12
C LEU A 133 -17.57 -13.53 12.09
N GLU A 134 -17.86 -12.25 12.08
CA GLU A 134 -19.20 -11.69 11.88
C GLU A 134 -19.20 -10.90 10.55
N TRP A 135 -20.17 -11.18 9.70
CA TRP A 135 -20.33 -10.50 8.43
C TRP A 135 -21.21 -9.24 8.57
N PRO A 136 -21.02 -8.19 7.74
CA PRO A 136 -20.06 -8.11 6.64
C PRO A 136 -18.64 -7.81 7.09
N LEU A 137 -17.67 -8.21 6.28
CA LEU A 137 -16.29 -7.74 6.40
C LEU A 137 -16.10 -6.47 5.58
N LEU A 138 -15.06 -5.69 5.90
CA LEU A 138 -14.74 -4.47 5.18
C LEU A 138 -13.29 -4.49 4.71
N PHE A 139 -13.08 -4.42 3.40
CA PHE A 139 -11.78 -4.16 2.80
C PHE A 139 -11.61 -2.66 2.57
N ARG A 140 -10.56 -2.07 3.12
CA ARG A 140 -10.34 -0.63 3.02
C ARG A 140 -8.86 -0.25 3.11
N THR A 141 -8.56 0.97 2.67
CA THR A 141 -7.28 1.61 2.99
C THR A 141 -7.15 1.78 4.50
N TRP A 142 -5.94 1.55 5.02
CA TRP A 142 -5.64 1.73 6.44
C TRP A 142 -5.81 3.19 6.89
N GLN A 143 -6.01 3.38 8.20
CA GLN A 143 -6.19 4.69 8.85
C GLN A 143 -5.17 4.88 10.00
N PRO A 144 -4.78 6.14 10.32
CA PRO A 144 -3.84 6.42 11.41
C PRO A 144 -4.28 5.92 12.79
N THR A 145 -5.59 5.76 12.98
CA THR A 145 -6.22 5.25 14.21
C THR A 145 -6.16 3.74 14.32
N ASP A 146 -5.87 3.01 13.24
CA ASP A 146 -5.86 1.56 13.22
C ASP A 146 -4.82 0.96 14.15
N TYR A 147 -5.23 -0.12 14.80
CA TYR A 147 -4.37 -0.95 15.62
C TYR A 147 -4.77 -2.42 15.48
N PHE A 148 -3.86 -3.32 15.80
CA PHE A 148 -4.10 -4.75 15.81
C PHE A 148 -3.12 -5.46 16.74
N TYR A 149 -3.27 -6.77 16.87
CA TYR A 149 -2.37 -7.65 17.61
C TYR A 149 -1.63 -8.53 16.59
N PRO A 150 -0.46 -8.11 16.09
CA PRO A 150 0.24 -8.87 15.05
C PRO A 150 0.48 -10.32 15.47
N LEU A 151 0.16 -11.27 14.60
CA LEU A 151 0.39 -12.70 14.86
C LEU A 151 1.80 -12.94 15.42
N GLY A 152 1.87 -13.62 16.55
CA GLY A 152 3.11 -13.96 17.25
C GLY A 152 3.62 -12.89 18.23
N LEU A 153 3.07 -11.67 18.26
CA LEU A 153 3.53 -10.62 19.18
C LEU A 153 2.70 -10.48 20.46
N ARG A 154 1.49 -11.00 20.51
CA ARG A 154 0.53 -10.95 21.64
C ARG A 154 0.36 -9.56 22.29
N LYS A 155 0.78 -8.48 21.63
CA LYS A 155 0.72 -7.09 22.09
C LYS A 155 0.03 -6.21 21.08
N LYS A 156 -0.81 -5.29 21.58
CA LYS A 156 -1.47 -4.26 20.77
C LYS A 156 -0.41 -3.37 20.11
N LYS A 157 -0.52 -3.17 18.81
CA LYS A 157 0.38 -2.31 18.04
C LYS A 157 -0.40 -1.36 17.16
N LYS A 158 -0.07 -0.06 17.17
CA LYS A 158 -0.61 0.89 16.19
C LYS A 158 -0.12 0.49 14.80
N LEU A 159 -1.03 0.45 13.83
CA LEU A 159 -0.71 0.02 12.48
C LEU A 159 0.35 0.92 11.82
N ASN A 160 0.28 2.24 12.07
CA ASN A 160 1.31 3.17 11.61
C ASN A 160 2.74 2.77 12.05
N HIS A 161 2.92 2.34 13.31
CA HIS A 161 4.22 1.88 13.81
C HIS A 161 4.63 0.52 13.21
N PHE A 162 3.67 -0.37 13.00
CA PHE A 162 3.93 -1.66 12.34
C PHE A 162 4.44 -1.43 10.91
N LEU A 163 3.73 -0.62 10.12
CA LEU A 163 4.10 -0.30 8.74
C LEU A 163 5.45 0.45 8.66
N GLY A 164 5.78 1.28 9.66
CA GLY A 164 7.10 1.92 9.76
C GLY A 164 8.24 0.90 9.88
N GLY A 165 8.02 -0.18 10.63
CA GLY A 165 9.02 -1.26 10.80
C GLY A 165 9.21 -2.15 9.55
N LEU A 166 8.28 -2.14 8.59
CA LEU A 166 8.37 -2.93 7.36
C LEU A 166 9.27 -2.30 6.28
N LYS A 167 9.89 -1.14 6.55
CA LYS A 167 10.70 -0.39 5.57
C LYS A 167 9.98 -0.10 4.24
N LEU A 168 8.65 0.00 4.28
CA LEU A 168 7.84 0.37 3.13
C LEU A 168 8.14 1.81 2.71
N SER A 169 8.12 2.07 1.39
CA SER A 169 8.15 3.43 0.90
C SER A 169 6.91 4.22 1.34
N PRO A 170 6.97 5.56 1.42
CA PRO A 170 5.81 6.37 1.75
C PRO A 170 4.60 6.10 0.86
N ALA A 171 4.83 5.88 -0.43
CA ALA A 171 3.78 5.54 -1.38
C ALA A 171 3.17 4.15 -1.11
N ALA A 172 4.00 3.13 -0.89
CA ALA A 172 3.54 1.77 -0.55
C ALA A 172 2.75 1.77 0.77
N LYS A 173 3.25 2.53 1.77
CA LYS A 173 2.54 2.69 3.04
C LYS A 173 1.15 3.33 2.85
N LYS A 174 1.04 4.37 2.00
CA LYS A 174 -0.25 5.03 1.71
C LYS A 174 -1.25 4.08 1.04
N LYS A 175 -0.78 3.17 0.19
CA LYS A 175 -1.59 2.20 -0.55
C LYS A 175 -1.92 0.93 0.26
N THR A 176 -1.35 0.77 1.45
CA THR A 176 -1.64 -0.42 2.27
C THR A 176 -3.13 -0.53 2.57
N THR A 177 -3.67 -1.71 2.39
CA THR A 177 -5.07 -2.03 2.67
C THR A 177 -5.19 -3.01 3.84
N VAL A 178 -6.35 -3.02 4.45
CA VAL A 178 -6.69 -3.87 5.58
C VAL A 178 -8.04 -4.53 5.38
N LEU A 179 -8.19 -5.72 5.91
CA LEU A 179 -9.48 -6.38 6.08
C LEU A 179 -9.91 -6.22 7.53
N THR A 180 -11.14 -5.77 7.76
CA THR A 180 -11.68 -5.53 9.11
C THR A 180 -13.06 -6.16 9.28
N MET A 181 -13.43 -6.35 10.54
CA MET A 181 -14.75 -6.73 11.01
C MET A 181 -15.18 -5.70 12.06
N GLY A 182 -16.10 -4.81 11.71
CA GLY A 182 -16.38 -3.64 12.53
C GLY A 182 -15.11 -2.81 12.76
N ASP A 183 -14.77 -2.58 14.02
CA ASP A 183 -13.56 -1.88 14.46
C ASP A 183 -12.32 -2.78 14.59
N LYS A 184 -12.48 -4.10 14.44
CA LYS A 184 -11.41 -5.09 14.61
C LYS A 184 -10.70 -5.34 13.30
N LEU A 185 -9.38 -5.10 13.25
CA LEU A 185 -8.56 -5.45 12.12
C LEU A 185 -8.31 -6.96 12.12
N LEU A 186 -8.51 -7.61 10.99
CA LEU A 186 -8.32 -9.05 10.79
C LEU A 186 -6.98 -9.34 10.12
N TRP A 187 -6.66 -8.57 9.08
CA TRP A 187 -5.47 -8.77 8.26
C TRP A 187 -4.95 -7.45 7.70
N VAL A 188 -3.67 -7.19 7.83
CA VAL A 188 -2.95 -6.20 7.03
C VAL A 188 -2.58 -6.91 5.73
N VAL A 189 -3.27 -6.59 4.64
CA VAL A 189 -3.24 -7.37 3.40
C VAL A 189 -1.80 -7.48 2.86
N GLY A 190 -1.42 -8.71 2.52
CA GLY A 190 -0.06 -9.00 2.07
C GLY A 190 1.02 -8.89 3.15
N GLN A 191 0.64 -8.77 4.43
CA GLN A 191 1.60 -8.60 5.53
C GLN A 191 1.34 -9.59 6.67
N ARG A 192 0.36 -9.31 7.56
CA ARG A 192 0.17 -10.09 8.77
C ARG A 192 -1.27 -10.07 9.26
N ILE A 193 -1.77 -11.20 9.74
CA ILE A 193 -3.07 -11.32 10.39
C ILE A 193 -3.01 -10.86 11.84
N ASP A 194 -4.16 -10.58 12.42
CA ASP A 194 -4.33 -10.33 13.84
C ASP A 194 -4.36 -11.66 14.62
N ASP A 195 -3.58 -11.74 15.69
CA ASP A 195 -3.41 -12.95 16.51
C ASP A 195 -4.73 -13.45 17.14
N ARG A 196 -5.71 -12.57 17.36
CA ARG A 196 -7.01 -12.92 17.93
C ARG A 196 -7.85 -13.79 17.00
N PHE A 197 -7.63 -13.67 15.68
CA PHE A 197 -8.38 -14.38 14.64
C PHE A 197 -7.59 -15.50 13.99
N LYS A 198 -6.44 -15.87 14.54
CA LYS A 198 -5.69 -17.03 14.05
C LYS A 198 -6.47 -18.32 14.27
N ILE A 199 -6.20 -19.30 13.45
CA ILE A 199 -6.70 -20.66 13.64
C ILE A 199 -6.08 -21.30 14.88
N THR A 200 -6.87 -22.14 15.55
CA THR A 200 -6.51 -22.90 16.76
C THR A 200 -6.99 -24.33 16.61
N GLU A 201 -6.64 -25.21 17.54
CA GLU A 201 -7.15 -26.58 17.58
C GLU A 201 -8.68 -26.68 17.71
N GLN A 202 -9.32 -25.62 18.20
CA GLN A 202 -10.77 -25.54 18.38
C GLN A 202 -11.53 -25.01 17.14
N THR A 203 -10.79 -24.46 16.17
CA THR A 203 -11.36 -23.90 14.93
C THR A 203 -12.01 -24.98 14.09
N LYS A 204 -13.28 -24.82 13.75
CA LYS A 204 -14.03 -25.75 12.90
C LYS A 204 -14.02 -25.33 11.45
N ASN A 205 -14.15 -24.03 11.19
CA ASN A 205 -14.16 -23.47 9.85
C ASN A 205 -13.07 -22.40 9.70
N VAL A 206 -12.41 -22.41 8.57
CA VAL A 206 -11.29 -21.49 8.25
C VAL A 206 -11.65 -20.69 7.01
N LEU A 207 -11.56 -19.38 7.12
CA LEU A 207 -11.55 -18.49 5.96
C LEU A 207 -10.12 -18.37 5.44
N VAL A 208 -9.88 -18.94 4.27
CA VAL A 208 -8.61 -18.82 3.56
C VAL A 208 -8.73 -17.64 2.60
N ILE A 209 -7.81 -16.69 2.68
CA ILE A 209 -7.78 -15.55 1.77
C ILE A 209 -6.40 -15.50 1.09
N THR A 210 -6.40 -15.41 -0.23
CA THR A 210 -5.18 -15.26 -1.02
C THR A 210 -5.16 -13.88 -1.67
N TRP A 211 -4.04 -13.18 -1.55
CA TRP A 211 -3.79 -11.92 -2.23
C TRP A 211 -2.92 -12.12 -3.46
N THR A 212 -3.32 -11.56 -4.59
CA THR A 212 -2.54 -11.52 -5.83
C THR A 212 -2.43 -10.08 -6.31
N ASP A 213 -1.21 -9.55 -6.37
CA ASP A 213 -0.95 -8.20 -6.90
C ASP A 213 -1.27 -8.12 -8.40
N LYS A 214 -1.81 -7.01 -8.87
CA LYS A 214 -1.79 -6.65 -10.30
C LYS A 214 -0.37 -6.27 -10.69
N HIS A 215 0.17 -6.97 -11.65
CA HIS A 215 1.47 -6.65 -12.25
C HIS A 215 1.34 -5.54 -13.29
#